data_0d39147bf0d5625b5d7d4f0126fc3187
#
_entry.id   0d39147bf0d5625b5d7d4f0126fc3187
#
_cell.length_a   1.000
_cell.length_b   1.000
_cell.length_c   1.000
_cell.angle_alpha   90.00
_cell.angle_beta   90.00
_cell.angle_gamma   90.00
#
_symmetry.space_group_name_H-M   'P 1'
#
loop_
_entity.id
_entity.type
_entity.pdbx_description
1 polymer ?
#
loop_
_entity_poly.entity_id
_entity_poly.type
_entity_poly.pdbx_seq_one_letter_code
_entity_poly.pdbx_strand_id
1 'polypeptide(L)'
;AKLNTRPTVPPFLEDLVADIPDTAIEITTDTTRSIASVIFSGTAARSPKVDVIWSHGGGTILPVIERFVRLAKRPQFAARMPQGVMHEIQRFYYDVAQVAHPVPMAALKTMVPLSQILFGTDFTFRTATEISAGLAQSNLSARQLRAIHRDNAAKLFPQFAKLPR
;
A
#
# COMPACT_ATOMS: atom_id res chain seq x y z
N ALA A 1 13.55 -16.68 -14.26
CA ALA A 1 13.39 -17.36 -12.96
C ALA A 1 11.95 -17.16 -12.49
N LYS A 2 11.15 -18.22 -12.44
CA LYS A 2 9.77 -18.17 -11.89
C LYS A 2 9.86 -18.05 -10.38
N LEU A 3 9.72 -16.83 -9.87
CA LEU A 3 9.40 -16.58 -8.45
C LEU A 3 7.90 -16.76 -8.23
N ASN A 4 7.41 -17.95 -8.50
CA ASN A 4 6.03 -18.30 -8.15
C ASN A 4 6.06 -19.53 -7.25
N THR A 5 6.53 -19.34 -6.03
CA THR A 5 6.20 -20.27 -4.95
C THR A 5 4.96 -19.73 -4.25
N ARG A 6 3.79 -19.87 -4.90
CA ARG A 6 2.54 -19.90 -4.13
C ARG A 6 2.75 -20.97 -3.06
N PRO A 7 2.56 -20.68 -1.77
CA PRO A 7 2.45 -21.75 -0.80
C PRO A 7 1.35 -22.68 -1.33
N THR A 8 1.62 -23.98 -1.35
CA THR A 8 0.61 -24.96 -1.74
C THR A 8 -0.63 -24.72 -0.90
N VAL A 9 -1.68 -24.19 -1.54
CA VAL A 9 -2.98 -23.99 -0.89
C VAL A 9 -3.45 -25.38 -0.48
N PRO A 10 -3.85 -25.61 0.78
CA PRO A 10 -4.41 -26.88 1.17
C PRO A 10 -5.57 -27.25 0.22
N PRO A 11 -5.69 -28.50 -0.24
CA PRO A 11 -6.67 -28.91 -1.27
C PRO A 11 -8.11 -28.46 -1.00
N PHE A 12 -8.50 -28.37 0.27
CA PHE A 12 -9.86 -27.91 0.64
C PHE A 12 -10.11 -26.41 0.42
N LEU A 13 -9.07 -25.61 0.24
CA LEU A 13 -9.19 -24.19 -0.09
C LEU A 13 -9.26 -23.95 -1.60
N GLU A 14 -8.74 -24.86 -2.41
CA GLU A 14 -8.85 -24.77 -3.87
C GLU A 14 -10.32 -24.82 -4.32
N ASP A 15 -11.12 -25.67 -3.68
CA ASP A 15 -12.56 -25.79 -3.98
C ASP A 15 -13.38 -24.57 -3.54
N LEU A 16 -12.91 -23.83 -2.53
CA LEU A 16 -13.61 -22.66 -1.99
C LEU A 16 -13.41 -21.38 -2.82
N VAL A 17 -12.39 -21.34 -3.66
CA VAL A 17 -11.99 -20.15 -4.43
C VAL A 17 -11.93 -20.40 -5.93
N ALA A 18 -12.47 -21.53 -6.40
CA ALA A 18 -12.31 -22.02 -7.77
C ALA A 18 -12.67 -20.99 -8.86
N ASP A 19 -13.66 -20.14 -8.62
CA ASP A 19 -14.15 -19.16 -9.60
C ASP A 19 -13.82 -17.70 -9.24
N ILE A 20 -13.00 -17.46 -8.20
CA ILE A 20 -12.60 -16.10 -7.81
C ILE A 20 -11.29 -15.74 -8.51
N PRO A 21 -11.22 -14.67 -9.32
CA PRO A 21 -9.98 -14.24 -9.95
C PRO A 21 -8.90 -13.89 -8.93
N ASP A 22 -7.63 -14.23 -9.20
CA ASP A 22 -6.47 -13.89 -8.38
C ASP A 22 -6.41 -12.39 -8.04
N THR A 23 -6.93 -11.54 -8.92
CA THR A 23 -7.00 -10.09 -8.72
C THR A 23 -7.87 -9.67 -7.54
N ALA A 24 -8.80 -10.51 -7.10
CA ALA A 24 -9.71 -10.19 -6.01
C ALA A 24 -9.02 -10.24 -4.63
N ILE A 25 -8.11 -11.21 -4.42
CA ILE A 25 -7.49 -11.47 -3.11
C ILE A 25 -5.98 -11.63 -3.22
N GLU A 26 -5.50 -12.48 -4.16
CA GLU A 26 -4.11 -12.95 -4.17
C GLU A 26 -3.12 -11.83 -4.43
N ILE A 27 -3.34 -10.98 -5.43
CA ILE A 27 -2.44 -9.89 -5.80
C ILE A 27 -2.27 -8.90 -4.63
N THR A 28 -3.37 -8.54 -3.97
CA THR A 28 -3.33 -7.63 -2.82
C THR A 28 -2.66 -8.27 -1.61
N THR A 29 -2.83 -9.58 -1.43
CA THR A 29 -2.15 -10.35 -0.37
C THR A 29 -0.66 -10.46 -0.65
N ASP A 30 -0.23 -10.65 -1.89
CA ASP A 30 1.19 -10.69 -2.27
C ASP A 30 1.88 -9.33 -2.10
N THR A 31 1.17 -8.22 -2.35
CA THR A 31 1.67 -6.88 -1.99
C THR A 31 1.95 -6.80 -0.48
N THR A 32 1.04 -7.28 0.35
CA THR A 32 1.22 -7.29 1.81
C THR A 32 2.39 -8.18 2.25
N ARG A 33 2.57 -9.35 1.63
CA ARG A 33 3.74 -10.24 1.86
C ARG A 33 5.05 -9.55 1.49
N SER A 34 5.07 -8.79 0.39
CA SER A 34 6.22 -8.02 -0.05
C SER A 34 6.59 -6.93 0.95
N ILE A 35 5.60 -6.17 1.45
CA ILE A 35 5.78 -5.19 2.53
C ILE A 35 6.37 -5.87 3.77
N ALA A 36 5.79 -6.98 4.21
CA ALA A 36 6.28 -7.75 5.36
C ALA A 36 7.75 -8.19 5.16
N SER A 37 8.07 -8.71 3.97
CA SER A 37 9.43 -9.15 3.64
C SER A 37 10.42 -8.00 3.72
N VAL A 38 10.12 -6.85 3.13
CA VAL A 38 11.00 -5.66 3.12
C VAL A 38 11.23 -5.12 4.53
N ILE A 39 10.19 -5.10 5.37
CA ILE A 39 10.28 -4.59 6.74
C ILE A 39 10.99 -5.61 7.66
N PHE A 40 10.49 -6.85 7.75
CA PHE A 40 10.97 -7.83 8.72
C PHE A 40 12.34 -8.43 8.37
N SER A 41 12.79 -8.33 7.12
CA SER A 41 14.20 -8.60 6.76
C SER A 41 15.17 -7.49 7.21
N GLY A 42 14.65 -6.32 7.58
CA GLY A 42 15.42 -5.11 7.88
C GLY A 42 15.92 -4.38 6.63
N THR A 43 15.48 -4.77 5.44
CA THR A 43 15.87 -4.09 4.18
C THR A 43 15.42 -2.63 4.20
N ALA A 44 14.19 -2.36 4.66
CA ALA A 44 13.69 -0.99 4.81
C ALA A 44 14.64 -0.13 5.66
N ALA A 45 14.99 -0.57 6.86
CA ALA A 45 15.85 0.14 7.79
C ALA A 45 17.29 0.34 7.27
N ARG A 46 17.82 -0.64 6.51
CA ARG A 46 19.15 -0.53 5.88
C ARG A 46 19.18 0.38 4.65
N SER A 47 18.01 0.68 4.07
CA SER A 47 17.87 1.49 2.85
C SER A 47 17.00 2.73 3.10
N PRO A 48 17.35 3.61 4.06
CA PRO A 48 16.49 4.71 4.48
C PRO A 48 16.30 5.80 3.41
N LYS A 49 17.16 5.82 2.39
CA LYS A 49 17.10 6.79 1.28
C LYS A 49 16.32 6.28 0.08
N VAL A 50 15.81 5.06 0.13
CA VAL A 50 15.01 4.48 -0.95
C VAL A 50 13.54 4.72 -0.64
N ASP A 51 12.90 5.50 -1.49
CA ASP A 51 11.45 5.66 -1.47
C ASP A 51 10.80 4.45 -2.15
N VAL A 52 9.79 3.88 -1.50
CA VAL A 52 9.03 2.75 -2.03
C VAL A 52 7.57 3.15 -2.16
N ILE A 53 6.99 2.89 -3.31
CA ILE A 53 5.56 3.09 -3.57
C ILE A 53 4.90 1.71 -3.62
N TRP A 54 3.95 1.48 -2.75
CA TRP A 54 3.14 0.27 -2.73
C TRP A 54 1.82 0.48 -3.45
N SER A 55 1.48 -0.44 -4.33
CA SER A 55 0.22 -0.42 -5.05
C SER A 55 -0.97 -0.77 -4.14
N HIS A 56 -2.16 -0.36 -4.56
CA HIS A 56 -3.44 -0.76 -3.95
C HIS A 56 -3.50 -0.48 -2.43
N GLY A 57 -3.01 0.70 -2.01
CA GLY A 57 -2.99 1.08 -0.59
C GLY A 57 -2.18 0.14 0.31
N GLY A 58 -1.25 -0.63 -0.26
CA GLY A 58 -0.48 -1.65 0.44
C GLY A 58 -1.19 -3.01 0.53
N GLY A 59 -2.19 -3.23 -0.33
CA GLY A 59 -2.92 -4.50 -0.40
C GLY A 59 -3.79 -4.75 0.82
N THR A 60 -3.64 -5.91 1.44
CA THR A 60 -4.39 -6.33 2.63
C THR A 60 -3.68 -5.97 3.95
N ILE A 61 -2.75 -5.01 3.95
CA ILE A 61 -1.99 -4.65 5.15
C ILE A 61 -2.86 -4.10 6.27
N LEU A 62 -3.90 -3.32 5.92
CA LEU A 62 -4.76 -2.62 6.88
C LEU A 62 -5.37 -3.57 7.93
N PRO A 63 -6.06 -4.66 7.56
CA PRO A 63 -6.63 -5.58 8.55
C PRO A 63 -5.59 -6.41 9.30
N VAL A 64 -4.35 -6.49 8.83
CA VAL A 64 -3.30 -7.29 9.50
C VAL A 64 -2.26 -6.46 10.23
N ILE A 65 -2.40 -5.13 10.25
CA ILE A 65 -1.39 -4.21 10.82
C ILE A 65 -1.05 -4.53 12.29
N GLU A 66 -2.04 -4.87 13.10
CA GLU A 66 -1.81 -5.20 14.52
C GLU A 66 -0.93 -6.47 14.67
N ARG A 67 -1.04 -7.41 13.72
CA ARG A 67 -0.16 -8.59 13.69
C ARG A 67 1.29 -8.19 13.43
N PHE A 68 1.53 -7.19 12.57
CA PHE A 68 2.88 -6.65 12.31
C PHE A 68 3.43 -5.96 13.56
N VAL A 69 2.61 -5.13 14.21
CA VAL A 69 2.99 -4.43 15.46
C VAL A 69 3.37 -5.43 16.56
N ARG A 70 2.61 -6.50 16.73
CA ARG A 70 2.92 -7.57 17.71
C ARG A 70 4.17 -8.35 17.34
N LEU A 71 4.30 -8.73 16.08
CA LEU A 71 5.45 -9.51 15.60
C LEU A 71 6.76 -8.72 15.75
N ALA A 72 6.72 -7.41 15.49
CA ALA A 72 7.86 -6.52 15.59
C ALA A 72 8.47 -6.42 17.00
N LYS A 73 7.70 -6.76 18.05
CA LYS A 73 8.18 -6.78 19.45
C LYS A 73 9.11 -7.95 19.75
N ARG A 74 9.18 -8.97 18.90
CA ARG A 74 10.10 -10.11 19.09
C ARG A 74 11.53 -9.64 18.87
N PRO A 75 12.51 -10.03 19.75
CA PRO A 75 13.89 -9.52 19.72
C PRO A 75 14.56 -9.64 18.34
N GLN A 76 14.35 -10.75 17.64
CA GLN A 76 14.96 -10.99 16.33
C GLN A 76 14.43 -10.04 15.24
N PHE A 77 13.24 -9.45 15.40
CA PHE A 77 12.67 -8.48 14.48
C PHE A 77 12.92 -7.04 14.94
N ALA A 78 12.81 -6.78 16.25
CA ALA A 78 13.07 -5.45 16.80
C ALA A 78 14.47 -4.92 16.42
N ALA A 79 15.48 -5.78 16.46
CA ALA A 79 16.85 -5.45 16.06
C ALA A 79 16.98 -5.04 14.58
N ARG A 80 16.06 -5.46 13.71
CA ARG A 80 16.08 -5.16 12.27
C ARG A 80 15.36 -3.86 11.89
N MET A 81 14.57 -3.32 12.80
CA MET A 81 13.80 -2.09 12.60
C MET A 81 13.84 -1.22 13.88
N PRO A 82 14.98 -0.58 14.16
CA PRO A 82 15.23 0.11 15.43
C PRO A 82 14.25 1.26 15.71
N GLN A 83 13.63 1.83 14.68
CA GLN A 83 12.61 2.87 14.83
C GLN A 83 11.18 2.29 14.90
N GLY A 84 11.05 0.98 14.80
CA GLY A 84 9.79 0.26 14.88
C GLY A 84 9.07 0.09 13.52
N VAL A 85 8.17 -0.89 13.49
CA VAL A 85 7.45 -1.28 12.26
C VAL A 85 6.57 -0.17 11.71
N MET A 86 5.91 0.63 12.57
CA MET A 86 5.06 1.72 12.15
C MET A 86 5.86 2.86 11.51
N HIS A 87 7.09 3.11 11.98
CA HIS A 87 7.98 4.05 11.33
C HIS A 87 8.26 3.64 9.88
N GLU A 88 8.60 2.36 9.66
CA GLU A 88 8.86 1.85 8.31
C GLU A 88 7.62 1.92 7.40
N ILE A 89 6.44 1.58 7.93
CA ILE A 89 5.18 1.66 7.19
C ILE A 89 4.84 3.12 6.85
N GLN A 90 5.01 4.04 7.78
CA GLN A 90 4.60 5.44 7.61
C GLN A 90 5.54 6.25 6.70
N ARG A 91 6.75 5.78 6.43
CA ARG A 91 7.65 6.43 5.48
C ARG A 91 7.48 5.98 4.04
N PHE A 92 6.80 4.86 3.78
CA PHE A 92 6.47 4.40 2.44
C PHE A 92 5.35 5.24 1.82
N TYR A 93 5.27 5.19 0.49
CA TYR A 93 4.18 5.77 -0.28
C TYR A 93 3.18 4.67 -0.67
N TYR A 94 1.93 5.07 -0.87
CA TYR A 94 0.84 4.16 -1.21
C TYR A 94 -0.04 4.80 -2.27
N ASP A 95 -0.28 4.12 -3.37
CA ASP A 95 -1.25 4.62 -4.34
C ASP A 95 -2.69 4.26 -3.93
N VAL A 96 -3.65 4.95 -4.56
CA VAL A 96 -5.07 4.75 -4.28
C VAL A 96 -5.78 3.87 -5.31
N ALA A 97 -5.04 3.22 -6.19
CA ALA A 97 -5.63 2.27 -7.13
C ALA A 97 -6.47 1.24 -6.37
N GLN A 98 -7.70 1.01 -6.83
CA GLN A 98 -8.64 0.05 -6.24
C GLN A 98 -9.05 0.30 -4.76
N VAL A 99 -8.46 1.28 -4.07
CA VAL A 99 -8.80 1.64 -2.67
C VAL A 99 -9.44 3.02 -2.53
N ALA A 100 -9.69 3.72 -3.64
CA ALA A 100 -10.40 5.00 -3.68
C ALA A 100 -11.90 4.80 -3.36
N HIS A 101 -12.20 4.49 -2.11
CA HIS A 101 -13.54 4.25 -1.56
C HIS A 101 -13.54 4.65 -0.08
N PRO A 102 -14.67 5.13 0.48
CA PRO A 102 -14.72 5.65 1.86
C PRO A 102 -14.09 4.76 2.92
N VAL A 103 -14.36 3.45 2.91
CA VAL A 103 -13.88 2.53 3.95
C VAL A 103 -12.35 2.33 3.90
N PRO A 104 -11.75 1.87 2.80
CA PRO A 104 -10.29 1.70 2.76
C PRO A 104 -9.54 3.03 2.87
N MET A 105 -10.07 4.14 2.33
CA MET A 105 -9.45 5.46 2.49
C MET A 105 -9.45 5.95 3.93
N ALA A 106 -10.51 5.71 4.70
CA ALA A 106 -10.53 6.03 6.13
C ALA A 106 -9.46 5.25 6.89
N ALA A 107 -9.34 3.95 6.62
CA ALA A 107 -8.32 3.08 7.22
C ALA A 107 -6.90 3.50 6.80
N LEU A 108 -6.66 3.76 5.51
CA LEU A 108 -5.35 4.18 5.00
C LEU A 108 -4.90 5.51 5.63
N LYS A 109 -5.77 6.50 5.73
CA LYS A 109 -5.48 7.78 6.41
C LYS A 109 -5.18 7.64 7.91
N THR A 110 -5.65 6.58 8.54
CA THR A 110 -5.34 6.28 9.93
C THR A 110 -3.96 5.62 10.07
N MET A 111 -3.56 4.84 9.08
CA MET A 111 -2.30 4.10 9.08
C MET A 111 -1.11 5.00 8.71
N VAL A 112 -1.26 5.87 7.70
CA VAL A 112 -0.15 6.67 7.16
C VAL A 112 -0.50 8.15 7.03
N PRO A 113 0.50 9.06 7.10
CA PRO A 113 0.30 10.47 6.80
C PRO A 113 -0.27 10.69 5.39
N LEU A 114 -1.13 11.69 5.23
CA LEU A 114 -1.73 12.00 3.93
C LEU A 114 -0.68 12.30 2.85
N SER A 115 0.48 12.83 3.24
CA SER A 115 1.61 13.11 2.35
C SER A 115 2.20 11.86 1.67
N GLN A 116 1.94 10.69 2.22
CA GLN A 116 2.39 9.40 1.71
C GLN A 116 1.36 8.73 0.78
N ILE A 117 0.20 9.36 0.56
CA ILE A 117 -0.86 8.82 -0.30
C ILE A 117 -0.77 9.48 -1.67
N LEU A 118 -0.64 8.66 -2.71
CA LEU A 118 -0.47 9.08 -4.10
C LEU A 118 -1.68 8.68 -4.95
N PHE A 119 -1.95 9.46 -6.00
CA PHE A 119 -2.94 9.08 -7.00
C PHE A 119 -2.39 7.96 -7.89
N GLY A 120 -3.16 6.90 -8.05
CA GLY A 120 -2.90 5.80 -8.96
C GLY A 120 -4.23 5.21 -9.44
N THR A 121 -4.28 4.66 -10.64
CA THR A 121 -5.52 4.18 -11.25
C THR A 121 -5.56 2.68 -11.51
N ASP A 122 -4.39 2.05 -11.58
CA ASP A 122 -4.27 0.69 -12.13
C ASP A 122 -4.77 0.63 -13.59
N PHE A 123 -4.45 1.69 -14.36
CA PHE A 123 -4.76 1.73 -15.79
C PHE A 123 -4.06 0.53 -16.49
N THR A 124 -4.76 -0.27 -17.27
CA THR A 124 -6.02 -0.09 -17.99
C THR A 124 -7.26 -0.66 -17.28
N PHE A 125 -7.13 -1.24 -16.09
CA PHE A 125 -8.26 -1.85 -15.38
C PHE A 125 -9.25 -0.83 -14.83
N ARG A 126 -8.76 0.37 -14.47
CA ARG A 126 -9.57 1.48 -13.97
C ARG A 126 -9.19 2.79 -14.63
N THR A 127 -10.15 3.69 -14.73
CA THR A 127 -9.93 5.03 -15.27
C THR A 127 -9.63 6.05 -14.16
N ALA A 128 -8.95 7.14 -14.54
CA ALA A 128 -8.72 8.26 -13.62
C ALA A 128 -10.05 8.89 -13.11
N THR A 129 -11.08 8.88 -13.94
CA THR A 129 -12.42 9.38 -13.57
C THR A 129 -13.04 8.54 -12.44
N GLU A 130 -12.99 7.21 -12.52
CA GLU A 130 -13.52 6.32 -11.49
C GLU A 130 -12.81 6.52 -10.15
N ILE A 131 -11.47 6.56 -10.17
CA ILE A 131 -10.67 6.76 -8.95
C ILE A 131 -10.95 8.14 -8.34
N SER A 132 -11.04 9.20 -9.18
CA SER A 132 -11.36 10.54 -8.70
C SER A 132 -12.75 10.62 -8.07
N ALA A 133 -13.74 9.96 -8.66
CA ALA A 133 -15.10 9.89 -8.11
C ALA A 133 -15.12 9.17 -6.75
N GLY A 134 -14.38 8.08 -6.60
CA GLY A 134 -14.24 7.37 -5.32
C GLY A 134 -13.56 8.21 -4.23
N LEU A 135 -12.51 8.94 -4.59
CA LEU A 135 -11.84 9.88 -3.67
C LEU A 135 -12.78 11.01 -3.23
N ALA A 136 -13.60 11.54 -4.13
CA ALA A 136 -14.57 12.60 -3.81
C ALA A 136 -15.59 12.15 -2.75
N GLN A 137 -15.92 10.86 -2.70
CA GLN A 137 -16.82 10.27 -1.71
C GLN A 137 -16.13 9.92 -0.38
N SER A 138 -14.80 10.05 -0.29
CA SER A 138 -13.99 9.53 0.84
C SER A 138 -13.78 10.53 1.97
N ASN A 139 -14.68 11.50 2.14
CA ASN A 139 -14.61 12.53 3.19
C ASN A 139 -13.23 13.22 3.24
N LEU A 140 -12.81 13.74 2.10
CA LEU A 140 -11.57 14.49 1.92
C LEU A 140 -11.89 15.95 1.62
N SER A 141 -11.20 16.88 2.27
CA SER A 141 -11.28 18.30 1.91
C SER A 141 -10.67 18.56 0.53
N ALA A 142 -11.01 19.66 -0.11
CA ALA A 142 -10.44 20.07 -1.41
C ALA A 142 -8.89 20.10 -1.38
N ARG A 143 -8.31 20.55 -0.26
CA ARG A 143 -6.85 20.55 -0.06
C ARG A 143 -6.27 19.14 -0.03
N GLN A 144 -6.95 18.21 0.64
CA GLN A 144 -6.50 16.81 0.74
C GLN A 144 -6.64 16.10 -0.62
N LEU A 145 -7.74 16.31 -1.33
CA LEU A 145 -7.93 15.81 -2.69
C LEU A 145 -6.80 16.29 -3.61
N ARG A 146 -6.51 17.59 -3.62
CA ARG A 146 -5.42 18.15 -4.41
C ARG A 146 -4.06 17.54 -4.03
N ALA A 147 -3.81 17.33 -2.74
CA ALA A 147 -2.57 16.72 -2.28
C ALA A 147 -2.40 15.30 -2.86
N ILE A 148 -3.43 14.46 -2.79
CA ILE A 148 -3.40 13.09 -3.33
C ILE A 148 -3.29 13.11 -4.86
N HIS A 149 -4.11 13.93 -5.53
CA HIS A 149 -4.13 13.97 -7.00
C HIS A 149 -2.81 14.46 -7.62
N ARG A 150 -2.05 15.33 -6.93
CA ARG A 150 -0.90 15.98 -7.54
C ARG A 150 0.25 16.29 -6.58
N ASP A 151 -0.03 17.01 -5.50
CA ASP A 151 1.01 17.72 -4.77
C ASP A 151 1.98 16.77 -4.06
N ASN A 152 1.52 15.59 -3.62
CA ASN A 152 2.36 14.57 -3.00
C ASN A 152 3.33 13.94 -4.02
N ALA A 153 2.82 13.57 -5.20
CA ALA A 153 3.67 13.05 -6.27
C ALA A 153 4.68 14.11 -6.78
N ALA A 154 4.26 15.38 -6.87
CA ALA A 154 5.14 16.47 -7.28
C ALA A 154 6.29 16.73 -6.29
N LYS A 155 6.10 16.42 -5.00
CA LYS A 155 7.20 16.47 -4.01
C LYS A 155 8.17 15.30 -4.17
N LEU A 156 7.65 14.11 -4.42
CA LEU A 156 8.44 12.90 -4.62
C LEU A 156 9.21 12.95 -5.96
N PHE A 157 8.61 13.56 -6.98
CA PHE A 157 9.16 13.69 -8.33
C PHE A 157 9.23 15.17 -8.76
N PRO A 158 10.17 15.98 -8.23
CA PRO A 158 10.23 17.42 -8.47
C PRO A 158 10.37 17.80 -9.96
N GLN A 159 10.94 16.92 -10.79
CA GLN A 159 11.08 17.14 -12.23
C GLN A 159 9.72 17.29 -12.94
N PHE A 160 8.65 16.72 -12.39
CA PHE A 160 7.29 16.84 -12.93
C PHE A 160 6.44 17.94 -12.28
N ALA A 161 6.96 18.62 -11.25
CA ALA A 161 6.19 19.65 -10.54
C ALA A 161 5.81 20.85 -11.42
N LYS A 162 6.58 21.11 -12.50
CA LYS A 162 6.42 22.24 -13.42
C LYS A 162 5.55 21.92 -14.65
N LEU A 163 5.01 20.72 -14.76
CA LEU A 163 4.10 20.40 -15.87
C LEU A 163 2.86 21.30 -15.82
N PRO A 164 2.37 21.78 -16.99
CA PRO A 164 1.18 22.63 -17.05
C PRO A 164 -0.03 21.94 -16.43
N ARG A 165 -0.92 22.77 -15.87
CA ARG A 165 -2.19 22.32 -15.26
C ARG A 165 -3.21 21.97 -16.32
#